data_7e72c00dbb08d1629d0a58327930afca
#
_entry.id   7e72c00dbb08d1629d0a58327930afca
#
_cell.length_a   1.000
_cell.length_b   1.000
_cell.length_c   1.000
_cell.angle_alpha   90.00
_cell.angle_beta   90.00
_cell.angle_gamma   90.00
#
_symmetry.space_group_name_H-M   'P 1'
#
loop_
_entity.id
_entity.type
_entity.pdbx_description
1 polymer ?
#
loop_
_entity_poly.entity_id
_entity_poly.type
_entity_poly.pdbx_seq_one_letter_code
_entity_poly.pdbx_strand_id
1 'polypeptide(L)'
;MARRSRKLSDAVDLAVIDKDAAIFPISVAAELAGMHPQTLRTYDRLGLVIPERTRGRGRRYSMRDVAALRMVQHLSQEEGINLNGIRRILEMERRIEQLSEQVDQLTDTVRGMQAARFQGSEDARVFTAESTGRVHMGRTVVHAQLALPAHRG
;
A
#
# COMPACT_ATOMS: atom_id res chain seq x y z
N MET A 1 -45.65 -2.58 20.78
CA MET A 1 -44.83 -2.91 19.59
C MET A 1 -43.51 -2.16 19.70
N ALA A 2 -42.48 -2.82 20.19
CA ALA A 2 -41.16 -2.23 20.41
C ALA A 2 -40.33 -2.31 19.11
N ARG A 3 -40.07 -1.16 18.48
CA ARG A 3 -39.07 -1.03 17.41
C ARG A 3 -37.70 -1.25 18.04
N ARG A 4 -37.11 -2.41 17.76
CA ARG A 4 -35.71 -2.67 18.06
C ARG A 4 -34.85 -1.65 17.30
N SER A 5 -34.29 -0.70 18.03
CA SER A 5 -33.16 0.10 17.60
C SER A 5 -32.00 -0.88 17.35
N ARG A 6 -31.73 -1.17 16.07
CA ARG A 6 -30.48 -1.80 15.68
C ARG A 6 -29.39 -0.81 16.03
N LYS A 7 -28.67 -1.11 17.11
CA LYS A 7 -27.42 -0.43 17.44
C LYS A 7 -26.49 -0.54 16.25
N LEU A 8 -26.16 0.60 15.68
CA LEU A 8 -25.11 0.79 14.67
C LEU A 8 -23.76 0.63 15.41
N SER A 9 -23.45 -0.59 15.83
CA SER A 9 -22.18 -0.93 16.50
C SER A 9 -21.43 -2.01 15.72
N ASP A 10 -21.67 -2.11 14.42
CA ASP A 10 -20.66 -2.65 13.54
C ASP A 10 -19.71 -1.48 13.24
N ALA A 11 -18.74 -1.30 14.13
CA ALA A 11 -17.53 -0.58 13.81
C ALA A 11 -16.96 -1.28 12.59
N VAL A 12 -17.32 -0.78 11.41
CA VAL A 12 -16.65 -1.12 10.18
C VAL A 12 -15.19 -0.79 10.45
N ASP A 13 -14.39 -1.83 10.53
CA ASP A 13 -12.95 -1.72 10.73
C ASP A 13 -12.41 -0.94 9.51
N LEU A 14 -12.34 0.39 9.64
CA LEU A 14 -11.88 1.32 8.59
C LEU A 14 -10.44 1.02 8.14
N ALA A 15 -9.76 0.12 8.85
CA ALA A 15 -8.40 -0.32 8.53
C ALA A 15 -8.33 -1.32 7.36
N VAL A 16 -9.45 -1.83 6.84
CA VAL A 16 -9.48 -2.86 5.79
C VAL A 16 -10.38 -2.47 4.62
N ILE A 17 -10.73 -1.19 4.46
CA ILE A 17 -11.41 -0.77 3.23
C ILE A 17 -10.36 -0.75 2.13
N ASP A 18 -10.47 -1.70 1.21
CA ASP A 18 -9.72 -1.67 -0.04
C ASP A 18 -10.00 -0.33 -0.75
N LYS A 19 -8.98 0.52 -0.81
CA LYS A 19 -9.08 1.86 -1.41
C LYS A 19 -9.47 1.81 -2.89
N ASP A 20 -9.24 0.67 -3.53
CA ASP A 20 -9.51 0.43 -4.95
C ASP A 20 -10.90 -0.18 -5.20
N ALA A 21 -11.58 -0.65 -4.16
CA ALA A 21 -12.91 -1.21 -4.29
C ALA A 21 -13.91 -0.16 -4.79
N ALA A 22 -14.45 -0.35 -5.99
CA ALA A 22 -15.40 0.56 -6.64
C ALA A 22 -16.83 0.33 -6.10
N ILE A 23 -17.10 0.85 -4.90
CA ILE A 23 -18.35 0.62 -4.17
C ILE A 23 -19.33 1.78 -4.24
N PHE A 24 -18.86 3.02 -4.47
CA PHE A 24 -19.68 4.23 -4.38
C PHE A 24 -20.42 4.51 -5.69
N PRO A 25 -21.77 4.64 -5.66
CA PRO A 25 -22.49 5.18 -6.80
C PRO A 25 -22.14 6.64 -7.05
N ILE A 26 -22.39 7.14 -8.25
CA ILE A 26 -22.03 8.51 -8.66
C ILE A 26 -22.57 9.60 -7.70
N SER A 27 -23.77 9.41 -7.15
CA SER A 27 -24.37 10.36 -6.21
C SER A 27 -23.56 10.48 -4.93
N VAL A 28 -23.14 9.34 -4.36
CA VAL A 28 -22.33 9.29 -3.13
C VAL A 28 -20.90 9.80 -3.40
N ALA A 29 -20.30 9.40 -4.51
CA ALA A 29 -18.97 9.87 -4.89
C ALA A 29 -18.95 11.40 -5.11
N ALA A 30 -19.99 11.95 -5.71
CA ALA A 30 -20.15 13.39 -5.90
C ALA A 30 -20.28 14.14 -4.57
N GLU A 31 -21.10 13.64 -3.66
CA GLU A 31 -21.25 14.19 -2.31
C GLU A 31 -19.93 14.14 -1.54
N LEU A 32 -19.25 12.99 -1.53
CA LEU A 32 -17.95 12.83 -0.89
C LEU A 32 -16.87 13.75 -1.48
N ALA A 33 -16.92 14.00 -2.78
CA ALA A 33 -15.97 14.89 -3.46
C ALA A 33 -16.36 16.37 -3.40
N GLY A 34 -17.55 16.70 -2.88
CA GLY A 34 -18.06 18.07 -2.84
C GLY A 34 -18.40 18.64 -4.23
N MET A 35 -18.86 17.80 -5.16
CA MET A 35 -19.12 18.17 -6.55
C MET A 35 -20.52 17.78 -6.99
N HIS A 36 -20.98 18.40 -8.10
CA HIS A 36 -22.21 17.95 -8.75
C HIS A 36 -21.97 16.65 -9.57
N PRO A 37 -22.90 15.66 -9.58
CA PRO A 37 -22.78 14.43 -10.34
C PRO A 37 -22.53 14.63 -11.84
N GLN A 38 -23.00 15.72 -12.42
CA GLN A 38 -22.75 16.08 -13.81
C GLN A 38 -21.27 16.39 -14.08
N THR A 39 -20.59 17.00 -13.10
CA THR A 39 -19.14 17.26 -13.17
C THR A 39 -18.37 15.93 -13.24
N LEU A 40 -18.74 14.94 -12.43
CA LEU A 40 -18.13 13.62 -12.45
C LEU A 40 -18.32 12.93 -13.82
N ARG A 41 -19.50 13.07 -14.43
CA ARG A 41 -19.71 12.55 -15.80
C ARG A 41 -18.82 13.23 -16.83
N THR A 42 -18.56 14.52 -16.65
CA THR A 42 -17.66 15.27 -17.53
C THR A 42 -16.22 14.79 -17.34
N TYR A 43 -15.77 14.59 -16.12
CA TYR A 43 -14.42 14.10 -15.82
C TYR A 43 -14.19 12.65 -16.30
N ASP A 44 -15.23 11.78 -16.22
CA ASP A 44 -15.22 10.45 -16.83
C ASP A 44 -15.03 10.54 -18.36
N ARG A 45 -15.80 11.41 -19.03
CA ARG A 45 -15.66 11.59 -20.50
C ARG A 45 -14.30 12.16 -20.91
N LEU A 46 -13.71 13.01 -20.08
CA LEU A 46 -12.38 13.58 -20.31
C LEU A 46 -11.24 12.60 -19.93
N GLY A 47 -11.56 11.46 -19.34
CA GLY A 47 -10.58 10.47 -18.89
C GLY A 47 -9.72 10.94 -17.71
N LEU A 48 -10.19 11.91 -16.93
CA LEU A 48 -9.50 12.38 -15.72
C LEU A 48 -9.65 11.38 -14.58
N VAL A 49 -10.88 10.94 -14.34
CA VAL A 49 -11.20 9.86 -13.38
C VAL A 49 -12.15 8.90 -14.08
N ILE A 50 -11.75 7.65 -14.20
CA ILE A 50 -12.48 6.63 -14.94
C ILE A 50 -13.10 5.66 -13.93
N PRO A 51 -14.43 5.73 -13.69
CA PRO A 51 -15.11 4.81 -12.77
C PRO A 51 -15.20 3.40 -13.35
N GLU A 52 -15.30 2.43 -12.46
CA GLU A 52 -15.65 1.08 -12.85
C GLU A 52 -17.11 1.00 -13.29
N ARG A 53 -17.40 0.15 -14.29
CA ARG A 53 -18.76 -0.04 -14.83
C ARG A 53 -19.31 -1.39 -14.39
N THR A 54 -20.42 -1.35 -13.68
CA THR A 54 -21.14 -2.58 -13.33
C THR A 54 -21.92 -3.16 -14.53
N ARG A 55 -22.30 -4.42 -14.43
CA ARG A 55 -23.13 -5.11 -15.45
C ARG A 55 -24.42 -4.35 -15.80
N GLY A 56 -24.99 -3.59 -14.86
CA GLY A 56 -26.15 -2.71 -15.04
C GLY A 56 -25.84 -1.33 -15.62
N ARG A 57 -24.64 -1.11 -16.22
CA ARG A 57 -24.16 0.16 -16.77
C ARG A 57 -24.05 1.32 -15.75
N GLY A 58 -24.16 1.03 -14.46
CA GLY A 58 -23.92 2.00 -13.40
C GLY A 58 -22.43 2.32 -13.25
N ARG A 59 -22.12 3.58 -12.92
CA ARG A 59 -20.76 4.00 -12.54
C ARG A 59 -20.53 3.71 -11.08
N ARG A 60 -19.39 3.11 -10.75
CA ARG A 60 -18.92 2.91 -9.38
C ARG A 60 -17.55 3.53 -9.22
N TYR A 61 -17.37 4.21 -8.13
CA TYR A 61 -16.15 4.92 -7.76
C TYR A 61 -15.54 4.28 -6.51
N SER A 62 -14.23 4.26 -6.45
CA SER A 62 -13.47 3.85 -5.28
C SER A 62 -13.14 5.04 -4.39
N MET A 63 -12.60 4.81 -3.20
CA MET A 63 -12.06 5.90 -2.36
C MET A 63 -10.90 6.61 -3.05
N ARG A 64 -10.09 5.89 -3.82
CA ARG A 64 -9.01 6.48 -4.63
C ARG A 64 -9.58 7.44 -5.69
N ASP A 65 -10.67 7.07 -6.35
CA ASP A 65 -11.33 7.94 -7.32
C ASP A 65 -11.88 9.21 -6.67
N VAL A 66 -12.47 9.09 -5.47
CA VAL A 66 -12.95 10.25 -4.71
C VAL A 66 -11.79 11.19 -4.34
N ALA A 67 -10.64 10.65 -3.92
CA ALA A 67 -9.45 11.45 -3.65
C ALA A 67 -8.93 12.16 -4.92
N ALA A 68 -8.89 11.45 -6.06
CA ALA A 68 -8.52 12.03 -7.34
C ALA A 68 -9.49 13.14 -7.78
N LEU A 69 -10.79 12.97 -7.58
CA LEU A 69 -11.80 14.00 -7.87
C LEU A 69 -11.57 15.27 -7.04
N ARG A 70 -11.27 15.14 -5.75
CA ARG A 70 -10.94 16.27 -4.88
C ARG A 70 -9.66 16.99 -5.36
N MET A 71 -8.65 16.24 -5.75
CA MET A 71 -7.41 16.79 -6.30
C MET A 71 -7.68 17.56 -7.60
N VAL A 72 -8.48 17.00 -8.52
CA VAL A 72 -8.88 17.70 -9.76
C VAL A 72 -9.56 19.03 -9.45
N GLN A 73 -10.45 19.05 -8.45
CA GLN A 73 -11.15 20.27 -8.05
C GLN A 73 -10.18 21.32 -7.51
N HIS A 74 -9.31 20.93 -6.59
CA HIS A 74 -8.31 21.80 -6.00
C HIS A 74 -7.39 22.40 -7.07
N LEU A 75 -6.78 21.57 -7.89
CA LEU A 75 -5.86 22.01 -8.96
C LEU A 75 -6.54 22.92 -9.99
N SER A 76 -7.82 22.66 -10.32
CA SER A 76 -8.57 23.44 -11.29
C SER A 76 -9.08 24.77 -10.73
N GLN A 77 -9.65 24.76 -9.50
CA GLN A 77 -10.34 25.91 -8.95
C GLN A 77 -9.44 26.83 -8.12
N GLU A 78 -8.51 26.25 -7.37
CA GLU A 78 -7.64 27.02 -6.47
C GLU A 78 -6.30 27.36 -7.14
N GLU A 79 -5.72 26.44 -7.91
CA GLU A 79 -4.42 26.66 -8.58
C GLU A 79 -4.55 27.08 -10.05
N GLY A 80 -5.76 27.05 -10.61
CA GLY A 80 -6.00 27.47 -12.00
C GLY A 80 -5.35 26.60 -13.05
N ILE A 81 -4.98 25.35 -12.72
CA ILE A 81 -4.32 24.44 -13.66
C ILE A 81 -5.35 23.94 -14.69
N ASN A 82 -4.99 23.96 -15.96
CA ASN A 82 -5.87 23.45 -17.02
C ASN A 82 -6.03 21.92 -16.94
N LEU A 83 -7.12 21.39 -17.50
CA LEU A 83 -7.47 19.96 -17.41
C LEU A 83 -6.42 19.02 -18.04
N ASN A 84 -5.64 19.47 -19.03
CA ASN A 84 -4.55 18.67 -19.60
C ASN A 84 -3.37 18.55 -18.62
N GLY A 85 -3.03 19.64 -17.94
CA GLY A 85 -2.04 19.65 -16.86
C GLY A 85 -2.46 18.74 -15.70
N ILE A 86 -3.72 18.84 -15.29
CA ILE A 86 -4.28 17.99 -14.24
C ILE A 86 -4.21 16.51 -14.62
N ARG A 87 -4.55 16.15 -15.86
CA ARG A 87 -4.42 14.76 -16.34
C ARG A 87 -2.99 14.25 -16.15
N ARG A 88 -2.00 15.06 -16.53
CA ARG A 88 -0.60 14.68 -16.38
C ARG A 88 -0.16 14.54 -14.93
N ILE A 89 -0.64 15.42 -14.06
CA ILE A 89 -0.41 15.32 -12.62
C ILE A 89 -0.98 14.01 -12.07
N LEU A 90 -2.22 13.67 -12.40
CA LEU A 90 -2.85 12.41 -11.96
C LEU A 90 -2.12 11.15 -12.49
N GLU A 91 -1.59 11.20 -13.71
CA GLU A 91 -0.76 10.12 -14.25
C GLU A 91 0.55 9.96 -13.46
N MET A 92 1.20 11.07 -13.13
CA MET A 92 2.42 11.06 -12.32
C MET A 92 2.16 10.55 -10.90
N GLU A 93 1.08 10.99 -10.25
CA GLU A 93 0.66 10.52 -8.93
C GLU A 93 0.46 8.99 -8.91
N ARG A 94 -0.28 8.46 -9.89
CA ARG A 94 -0.46 7.00 -10.02
C ARG A 94 0.87 6.27 -10.20
N ARG A 95 1.79 6.87 -10.96
CA ARG A 95 3.11 6.27 -11.17
C ARG A 95 3.96 6.28 -9.92
N ILE A 96 3.91 7.36 -9.15
CA ILE A 96 4.60 7.46 -7.85
C ILE A 96 4.06 6.40 -6.89
N GLU A 97 2.74 6.24 -6.80
CA GLU A 97 2.12 5.24 -5.95
C GLU A 97 2.54 3.81 -6.33
N GLN A 98 2.51 3.46 -7.62
CA GLN A 98 2.98 2.17 -8.12
C GLN A 98 4.45 1.90 -7.79
N LEU A 99 5.31 2.92 -7.93
CA LEU A 99 6.73 2.79 -7.61
C LEU A 99 6.94 2.64 -6.10
N SER A 100 6.19 3.35 -5.26
CA SER A 100 6.23 3.19 -3.81
C SER A 100 5.85 1.76 -3.40
N GLU A 101 4.77 1.21 -3.95
CA GLU A 101 4.36 -0.17 -3.68
C GLU A 101 5.44 -1.19 -4.10
N GLN A 102 6.09 -0.97 -5.25
CA GLN A 102 7.20 -1.83 -5.70
C GLN A 102 8.41 -1.74 -4.75
N VAL A 103 8.74 -0.55 -4.27
CA VAL A 103 9.83 -0.36 -3.30
C VAL A 103 9.52 -1.09 -2.00
N ASP A 104 8.30 -0.99 -1.49
CA ASP A 104 7.88 -1.68 -0.27
C ASP A 104 7.97 -3.20 -0.44
N GLN A 105 7.47 -3.75 -1.55
CA GLN A 105 7.57 -5.19 -1.87
C GLN A 105 9.02 -5.67 -1.96
N LEU A 106 9.88 -4.91 -2.62
CA LEU A 106 11.31 -5.24 -2.72
C LEU A 106 11.98 -5.19 -1.35
N THR A 107 11.65 -4.19 -0.54
CA THR A 107 12.18 -4.04 0.82
C THR A 107 11.80 -5.22 1.70
N ASP A 108 10.53 -5.67 1.64
CA ASP A 108 10.05 -6.83 2.38
C ASP A 108 10.71 -8.13 1.89
N THR A 109 10.91 -8.25 0.57
CA THR A 109 11.63 -9.39 -0.02
C THR A 109 13.07 -9.45 0.49
N VAL A 110 13.79 -8.33 0.50
CA VAL A 110 15.16 -8.25 1.00
C VAL A 110 15.23 -8.58 2.49
N ARG A 111 14.31 -8.05 3.30
CA ARG A 111 14.20 -8.39 4.73
C ARG A 111 13.98 -9.87 4.95
N GLY A 112 13.08 -10.49 4.16
CA GLY A 112 12.82 -11.93 4.22
C GLY A 112 14.06 -12.77 3.86
N MET A 113 14.79 -12.39 2.82
CA MET A 113 16.05 -13.06 2.44
C MET A 113 17.13 -12.93 3.52
N GLN A 114 17.25 -11.78 4.14
CA GLN A 114 18.20 -11.57 5.25
C GLN A 114 17.83 -12.42 6.45
N ALA A 115 16.56 -12.45 6.86
CA ALA A 115 16.10 -13.30 7.96
C ALA A 115 16.36 -14.80 7.69
N ALA A 116 16.11 -15.27 6.47
CA ALA A 116 16.39 -16.66 6.07
C ALA A 116 17.89 -16.98 6.14
N ARG A 117 18.76 -16.05 5.77
CA ARG A 117 20.22 -16.24 5.90
C ARG A 117 20.67 -16.37 7.33
N PHE A 118 20.10 -15.59 8.25
CA PHE A 118 20.42 -15.70 9.68
C PHE A 118 19.92 -17.01 10.29
N GLN A 119 18.75 -17.50 9.92
CA GLN A 119 18.27 -18.82 10.37
C GLN A 119 19.07 -19.99 9.78
N GLY A 120 19.51 -19.90 8.53
CA GLY A 120 20.36 -20.92 7.90
C GLY A 120 21.76 -21.00 8.48
N SER A 121 22.27 -19.95 9.13
CA SER A 121 23.59 -19.96 9.75
C SER A 121 23.60 -20.63 11.14
N GLU A 122 22.47 -20.74 11.82
CA GLU A 122 22.36 -21.50 13.08
C GLU A 122 22.39 -23.03 12.86
N ASP A 123 22.03 -23.50 11.67
CA ASP A 123 22.12 -24.91 11.27
C ASP A 123 23.42 -25.27 10.51
N ALA A 124 24.36 -24.35 10.44
CA ALA A 124 25.68 -24.64 9.86
C ALA A 124 26.41 -25.65 10.75
N ARG A 125 26.29 -26.93 10.36
CA ARG A 125 27.04 -28.04 10.97
C ARG A 125 28.53 -27.82 10.68
N VAL A 126 29.26 -27.37 11.70
CA VAL A 126 30.73 -27.24 11.58
C VAL A 126 31.32 -28.66 11.72
N PHE A 127 31.95 -29.14 10.67
CA PHE A 127 32.75 -30.34 10.71
C PHE A 127 34.17 -29.99 11.19
N THR A 128 34.50 -30.35 12.41
CA THR A 128 35.89 -30.29 12.90
C THR A 128 36.55 -31.63 12.68
N ALA A 129 37.57 -31.65 11.84
CA ALA A 129 38.43 -32.85 11.68
C ALA A 129 39.64 -32.71 12.62
N GLU A 130 39.79 -33.67 13.52
CA GLU A 130 40.99 -33.78 14.33
C GLU A 130 42.11 -34.48 13.55
N SER A 131 43.35 -34.17 13.87
CA SER A 131 44.56 -34.74 13.21
C SER A 131 44.67 -36.26 13.35
N THR A 132 43.80 -36.88 14.17
CA THR A 132 43.69 -38.32 14.37
C THR A 132 42.69 -39.03 13.48
N GLY A 133 42.03 -38.28 12.54
CA GLY A 133 41.09 -38.88 11.58
C GLY A 133 39.68 -39.13 12.12
N ARG A 134 39.34 -38.69 13.34
CA ARG A 134 37.97 -38.76 13.88
C ARG A 134 37.22 -37.49 13.50
N VAL A 135 36.03 -37.65 12.91
CA VAL A 135 35.12 -36.54 12.57
C VAL A 135 34.02 -36.50 13.62
N HIS A 136 33.91 -35.41 14.37
CA HIS A 136 32.85 -35.18 15.30
C HIS A 136 31.83 -34.18 14.71
N MET A 137 30.54 -34.53 14.76
CA MET A 137 29.43 -33.66 14.42
C MET A 137 28.99 -32.92 15.71
N GLY A 138 29.38 -31.65 15.85
CA GLY A 138 28.98 -30.82 16.97
C GLY A 138 28.19 -29.59 16.53
N ARG A 139 27.15 -29.21 17.27
CA ARG A 139 26.55 -27.88 17.16
C ARG A 139 27.39 -26.91 17.96
N THR A 140 28.14 -26.06 17.29
CA THR A 140 28.88 -25.00 17.96
C THR A 140 28.08 -23.70 17.86
N VAL A 141 27.53 -23.24 19.00
CA VAL A 141 26.98 -21.89 19.10
C VAL A 141 28.16 -20.93 19.21
N VAL A 142 28.48 -20.22 18.13
CA VAL A 142 29.51 -19.19 18.17
C VAL A 142 28.90 -17.93 18.74
N HIS A 143 29.15 -17.67 20.03
CA HIS A 143 28.95 -16.34 20.61
C HIS A 143 30.09 -15.45 20.12
N ALA A 144 29.82 -14.63 19.10
CA ALA A 144 30.72 -13.55 18.71
C ALA A 144 30.64 -12.45 19.76
N GLN A 145 31.52 -12.48 20.77
CA GLN A 145 31.78 -11.30 21.60
C GLN A 145 32.63 -10.33 20.77
N LEU A 146 32.01 -9.27 20.30
CA LEU A 146 32.69 -8.09 19.78
C LEU A 146 33.45 -7.40 20.95
N ALA A 147 34.72 -7.74 21.09
CA ALA A 147 35.60 -6.99 21.97
C ALA A 147 35.92 -5.64 21.28
N LEU A 148 35.37 -4.57 21.81
CA LEU A 148 35.77 -3.20 21.43
C LEU A 148 37.21 -2.95 21.94
N PRO A 149 38.13 -2.41 21.11
CA PRO A 149 39.46 -2.04 21.57
C PRO A 149 39.36 -0.88 22.55
N ALA A 150 39.89 -1.07 23.73
CA ALA A 150 40.04 -0.01 24.72
C ALA A 150 40.97 1.07 24.19
N HIS A 151 40.47 2.30 24.04
CA HIS A 151 41.25 3.48 23.77
C HIS A 151 42.02 3.81 25.03
N ARG A 152 43.36 3.62 25.01
CA ARG A 152 44.27 4.20 25.99
C ARG A 152 44.51 5.65 25.60
N GLY A 153 44.12 6.59 26.50
CA GLY A 153 44.53 7.99 26.48
C GLY A 153 45.98 8.20 26.79
#